data_b514b3d7c80406ea451ac2126bb90991
#
_entry.id   b514b3d7c80406ea451ac2126bb90991
#
_cell.length_a   1.000
_cell.length_b   1.000
_cell.length_c   1.000
_cell.angle_alpha   90.00
_cell.angle_beta   90.00
_cell.angle_gamma   90.00
#
_symmetry.space_group_name_H-M   'P 1'
#
loop_
_entity.id
_entity.type
_entity.pdbx_description
1 polymer ?
#
loop_
_entity_poly.entity_id
_entity_poly.type
_entity_poly.pdbx_seq_one_letter_code
_entity_poly.pdbx_strand_id
1 'polypeptide(L)'
;MKLGFGLYRHMLNEQHYKFAKQCGATHLVIHLVDYFGHNRNSADQPIGGVEGWGKAGNPNEIWSLEELISIKKDINNHGLELEAIENFDPAHWYDILLDGPKKKIQIENLKELIKNV
;
A
#
# COMPACT_ATOMS: atom_id res chain seq x y z
N MET A 1 12.88 -10.26 18.20
CA MET A 1 12.51 -8.90 17.71
C MET A 1 12.36 -8.99 16.20
N LYS A 2 11.27 -8.48 15.63
CA LYS A 2 11.05 -8.42 14.18
C LYS A 2 11.76 -7.17 13.64
N LEU A 3 12.60 -7.32 12.63
CA LEU A 3 13.18 -6.18 11.93
C LEU A 3 12.40 -5.99 10.63
N GLY A 4 11.63 -4.92 10.55
CA GLY A 4 10.81 -4.58 9.41
C GLY A 4 11.52 -3.64 8.44
N PHE A 5 11.21 -3.77 7.14
CA PHE A 5 11.68 -2.89 6.09
C PHE A 5 10.49 -2.39 5.25
N GLY A 6 10.42 -1.08 4.99
CA GLY A 6 9.33 -0.48 4.23
C GLY A 6 9.58 -0.55 2.73
N LEU A 7 8.61 -1.02 1.95
CA LEU A 7 8.66 -1.01 0.48
C LEU A 7 7.38 -0.47 -0.14
N TYR A 8 7.52 0.40 -1.13
CA TYR A 8 6.41 0.88 -1.93
C TYR A 8 5.98 -0.16 -2.99
N ARG A 9 4.76 -0.03 -3.51
CA ARG A 9 4.20 -0.93 -4.53
C ARG A 9 5.17 -1.22 -5.69
N HIS A 10 5.79 -0.19 -6.26
CA HIS A 10 6.73 -0.31 -7.38
C HIS A 10 8.06 -0.99 -7.03
N MET A 11 8.33 -1.12 -5.73
CA MET A 11 9.54 -1.77 -5.20
C MET A 11 9.30 -3.24 -4.81
N LEU A 12 8.10 -3.77 -4.98
CA LEU A 12 7.79 -5.17 -4.70
C LEU A 12 8.34 -6.06 -5.81
N ASN A 13 9.63 -6.35 -5.74
CA ASN A 13 10.37 -7.18 -6.70
C ASN A 13 11.61 -7.80 -6.05
N GLU A 14 12.16 -8.81 -6.74
CA GLU A 14 13.31 -9.59 -6.26
C GLU A 14 14.50 -8.74 -5.82
N GLN A 15 14.82 -7.66 -6.56
CA GLN A 15 15.98 -6.81 -6.26
C GLN A 15 15.82 -6.14 -4.88
N HIS A 16 14.65 -5.58 -4.59
CA HIS A 16 14.40 -4.89 -3.32
C HIS A 16 14.22 -5.89 -2.17
N TYR A 17 13.67 -7.07 -2.41
CA TYR A 17 13.61 -8.13 -1.40
C TYR A 17 15.00 -8.60 -0.99
N LYS A 18 15.89 -8.82 -1.96
CA LYS A 18 17.29 -9.14 -1.69
C LYS A 18 17.99 -8.04 -0.89
N PHE A 19 17.75 -6.78 -1.25
CA PHE A 19 18.30 -5.64 -0.53
C PHE A 19 17.80 -5.58 0.92
N ALA A 20 16.50 -5.73 1.14
CA ALA A 20 15.92 -5.77 2.48
C ALA A 20 16.57 -6.87 3.35
N LYS A 21 16.77 -8.06 2.78
CA LYS A 21 17.48 -9.17 3.48
C LYS A 21 18.92 -8.84 3.79
N GLN A 22 19.65 -8.22 2.87
CA GLN A 22 21.05 -7.77 3.10
C GLN A 22 21.14 -6.76 4.23
N CYS A 23 20.09 -5.94 4.41
CA CYS A 23 19.97 -5.03 5.55
C CYS A 23 19.57 -5.75 6.86
N GLY A 24 19.37 -7.07 6.83
CA GLY A 24 19.01 -7.87 8.00
C GLY A 24 17.50 -7.91 8.30
N ALA A 25 16.65 -7.40 7.41
CA ALA A 25 15.22 -7.45 7.58
C ALA A 25 14.71 -8.89 7.53
N THR A 26 13.71 -9.18 8.35
CA THR A 26 12.98 -10.44 8.39
C THR A 26 11.53 -10.27 7.94
N HIS A 27 11.02 -9.04 8.03
CA HIS A 27 9.63 -8.69 7.75
C HIS A 27 9.56 -7.48 6.83
N LEU A 28 8.48 -7.37 6.07
CA LEU A 28 8.18 -6.20 5.25
C LEU A 28 6.91 -5.50 5.73
N VAL A 29 6.95 -4.18 5.69
CA VAL A 29 5.80 -3.29 5.75
C VAL A 29 5.62 -2.71 4.36
N ILE A 30 4.50 -2.92 3.71
CA ILE A 30 4.30 -2.51 2.32
C ILE A 30 3.33 -1.37 2.18
N HIS A 31 3.60 -0.50 1.20
CA HIS A 31 2.75 0.62 0.82
C HIS A 31 2.13 0.31 -0.54
N LEU A 32 0.85 -0.05 -0.55
CA LEU A 32 0.14 -0.43 -1.77
C LEU A 32 -0.56 0.75 -2.47
N VAL A 33 -0.68 1.88 -1.78
CA VAL A 33 -1.23 3.09 -2.39
C VAL A 33 -0.28 3.59 -3.47
N ASP A 34 -0.79 3.86 -4.67
CA ASP A 34 -0.01 4.40 -5.77
C ASP A 34 0.11 5.93 -5.64
N TYR A 35 1.05 6.37 -4.83
CA TYR A 35 1.32 7.78 -4.63
C TYR A 35 1.92 8.46 -5.86
N PHE A 36 2.52 7.69 -6.77
CA PHE A 36 3.29 8.21 -7.88
C PHE A 36 2.50 8.23 -9.20
N GLY A 37 1.43 7.45 -9.31
CA GLY A 37 0.65 7.30 -10.54
C GLY A 37 1.48 6.69 -11.68
N HIS A 38 0.80 6.20 -12.71
CA HIS A 38 1.47 5.53 -13.83
C HIS A 38 2.40 6.43 -14.68
N ASN A 39 2.38 7.75 -14.48
CA ASN A 39 3.12 8.73 -15.28
C ASN A 39 4.09 9.60 -14.47
N ARG A 40 4.39 9.25 -13.22
CA ARG A 40 5.27 10.07 -12.38
C ARG A 40 6.64 9.44 -12.24
N ASN A 41 7.67 10.29 -12.29
CA ASN A 41 9.03 9.88 -11.97
C ASN A 41 9.10 9.51 -10.48
N SER A 42 9.84 8.45 -10.17
CA SER A 42 10.10 8.02 -8.78
C SER A 42 10.78 9.10 -7.90
N ALA A 43 11.26 10.17 -8.53
CA ALA A 43 11.83 11.34 -7.85
C ALA A 43 10.76 12.36 -7.40
N ASP A 44 9.53 12.26 -7.92
CA ASP A 44 8.44 13.14 -7.53
C ASP A 44 7.93 12.72 -6.16
N GLN A 45 8.44 13.37 -5.11
CA GLN A 45 7.94 13.17 -3.76
C GLN A 45 6.47 13.58 -3.70
N PRO A 46 5.60 12.85 -2.98
CA PRO A 46 4.21 13.26 -2.82
C PRO A 46 4.04 14.57 -2.03
N ILE A 47 5.13 15.08 -1.47
CA ILE A 47 5.17 16.32 -0.68
C ILE A 47 5.56 17.47 -1.59
N GLY A 48 4.63 18.41 -1.82
CA GLY A 48 4.92 19.68 -2.49
C GLY A 48 4.54 19.83 -3.96
N GLY A 49 3.93 18.84 -4.58
CA GLY A 49 3.31 19.00 -5.90
C GLY A 49 1.92 19.64 -5.80
N VAL A 50 1.47 20.23 -6.92
CA VAL A 50 0.11 20.78 -7.06
C VAL A 50 -0.98 19.73 -6.73
N GLU A 51 -0.59 18.48 -6.67
CA GLU A 51 -1.43 17.32 -6.42
C GLU A 51 -1.16 16.60 -5.09
N GLY A 52 -0.39 17.19 -4.19
CA GLY A 52 0.00 16.80 -2.83
C GLY A 52 -0.53 15.50 -2.21
N TRP A 53 -0.21 15.29 -0.97
CA TRP A 53 -0.76 14.22 -0.12
C TRP A 53 -2.29 14.26 -0.14
N GLY A 54 -2.91 13.12 -0.45
CA GLY A 54 -4.35 12.97 -0.39
C GLY A 54 -5.07 13.07 -1.73
N LYS A 55 -4.36 13.07 -2.86
CA LYS A 55 -5.05 12.79 -4.11
C LYS A 55 -5.59 11.37 -4.04
N ALA A 56 -6.92 11.30 -4.00
CA ALA A 56 -7.62 10.04 -3.99
C ALA A 56 -7.33 9.26 -5.27
N GLY A 57 -6.94 8.01 -5.14
CA GLY A 57 -6.90 7.05 -6.23
C GLY A 57 -8.32 6.73 -6.72
N ASN A 58 -8.46 5.63 -7.42
CA ASN A 58 -9.78 5.20 -7.88
C ASN A 58 -10.61 4.63 -6.71
N PRO A 59 -11.75 5.24 -6.34
CA PRO A 59 -12.59 4.77 -5.24
C PRO A 59 -13.22 3.38 -5.49
N ASN A 60 -13.14 2.88 -6.72
CA ASN A 60 -13.69 1.58 -7.10
C ASN A 60 -12.63 0.47 -7.12
N GLU A 61 -11.37 0.79 -6.89
CA GLU A 61 -10.27 -0.18 -6.88
C GLU A 61 -9.90 -0.52 -5.44
N ILE A 62 -10.46 -1.62 -4.94
CA ILE A 62 -10.10 -2.21 -3.66
C ILE A 62 -9.08 -3.33 -3.93
N TRP A 63 -8.04 -3.43 -3.12
CA TRP A 63 -7.08 -4.54 -3.22
C TRP A 63 -7.80 -5.86 -3.00
N SER A 64 -7.75 -6.73 -4.02
CA SER A 64 -8.43 -8.01 -3.94
C SER A 64 -7.67 -8.99 -3.05
N LEU A 65 -8.40 -9.99 -2.54
CA LEU A 65 -7.79 -11.08 -1.77
C LEU A 65 -6.73 -11.82 -2.59
N GLU A 66 -6.97 -12.02 -3.89
CA GLU A 66 -6.04 -12.70 -4.80
C GLU A 66 -4.75 -11.90 -4.97
N GLU A 67 -4.85 -10.57 -5.13
CA GLU A 67 -3.69 -9.68 -5.21
C GLU A 67 -2.86 -9.77 -3.93
N LEU A 68 -3.49 -9.65 -2.77
CA LEU A 68 -2.81 -9.69 -1.47
C LEU A 68 -2.15 -11.05 -1.21
N ILE A 69 -2.82 -12.16 -1.56
CA ILE A 69 -2.24 -13.50 -1.48
C ILE A 69 -1.03 -13.63 -2.40
N SER A 70 -1.11 -13.09 -3.62
CA SER A 70 0.00 -13.13 -4.58
C SER A 70 1.22 -12.39 -4.06
N ILE A 71 1.02 -11.17 -3.54
CA ILE A 71 2.09 -10.36 -2.93
C ILE A 71 2.71 -11.09 -1.74
N LYS A 72 1.89 -11.63 -0.84
CA LYS A 72 2.37 -12.37 0.33
C LYS A 72 3.20 -13.60 -0.06
N LYS A 73 2.75 -14.36 -1.06
CA LYS A 73 3.50 -15.52 -1.57
C LYS A 73 4.84 -15.11 -2.17
N ASP A 74 4.86 -14.03 -2.95
CA ASP A 74 6.10 -13.54 -3.57
C ASP A 74 7.11 -13.12 -2.51
N ILE A 75 6.70 -12.36 -1.51
CA ILE A 75 7.52 -11.98 -0.36
C ILE A 75 8.06 -13.21 0.38
N ASN A 76 7.20 -14.19 0.66
CA ASN A 76 7.58 -15.41 1.38
C ASN A 76 8.58 -16.26 0.57
N ASN A 77 8.44 -16.33 -0.74
CA ASN A 77 9.36 -17.04 -1.62
C ASN A 77 10.79 -16.47 -1.56
N HIS A 78 10.93 -15.21 -1.17
CA HIS A 78 12.21 -14.54 -0.95
C HIS A 78 12.71 -14.62 0.50
N GLY A 79 12.02 -15.38 1.35
CA GLY A 79 12.41 -15.61 2.75
C GLY A 79 12.19 -14.39 3.66
N LEU A 80 11.18 -13.58 3.34
CA LEU A 80 10.67 -12.48 4.15
C LEU A 80 9.22 -12.76 4.53
N GLU A 81 8.71 -12.08 5.54
CA GLU A 81 7.31 -12.16 5.95
C GLU A 81 6.62 -10.82 5.74
N LEU A 82 5.41 -10.83 5.17
CA LEU A 82 4.56 -9.66 5.13
C LEU A 82 3.95 -9.43 6.52
N GLU A 83 4.36 -8.34 7.18
CA GLU A 83 3.90 -8.01 8.53
C GLU A 83 2.73 -7.05 8.55
N ALA A 84 2.75 -6.05 7.68
CA ALA A 84 1.73 -5.02 7.65
C ALA A 84 1.62 -4.36 6.26
N ILE A 85 0.45 -3.79 6.02
CA ILE A 85 0.20 -2.85 4.93
C ILE A 85 0.02 -1.48 5.58
N GLU A 86 0.85 -0.52 5.17
CA GLU A 86 0.78 0.84 5.68
C GLU A 86 -0.11 1.69 4.79
N ASN A 87 -1.04 2.38 5.41
CA ASN A 87 -2.01 3.27 4.80
C ASN A 87 -3.03 2.60 3.86
N PHE A 88 -4.27 3.00 4.01
CA PHE A 88 -5.31 2.81 3.00
C PHE A 88 -5.37 4.03 2.08
N ASP A 89 -5.76 3.81 0.81
CA ASP A 89 -5.94 4.90 -0.14
C ASP A 89 -6.95 5.93 0.40
N PRO A 90 -6.62 7.23 0.38
CA PRO A 90 -7.53 8.29 0.75
C PRO A 90 -8.90 8.22 0.07
N ALA A 91 -8.96 7.64 -1.15
CA ALA A 91 -10.21 7.39 -1.86
C ALA A 91 -11.24 6.59 -1.02
N HIS A 92 -10.77 5.79 -0.06
CA HIS A 92 -11.61 4.93 0.76
C HIS A 92 -11.91 5.48 2.15
N TRP A 93 -11.44 6.69 2.51
CA TRP A 93 -11.68 7.20 3.85
C TRP A 93 -11.84 8.72 3.99
N TYR A 94 -11.57 9.53 2.97
CA TYR A 94 -11.59 10.99 3.13
C TYR A 94 -12.98 11.54 3.53
N ASP A 95 -14.07 11.01 2.99
CA ASP A 95 -15.44 11.42 3.35
C ASP A 95 -15.87 10.82 4.69
N ILE A 96 -15.25 9.78 5.17
CA ILE A 96 -15.46 9.29 6.54
C ILE A 96 -14.96 10.34 7.52
N LEU A 97 -13.77 10.89 7.28
CA LEU A 97 -13.17 11.92 8.11
C LEU A 97 -13.93 13.25 8.04
N LEU A 98 -14.38 13.62 6.86
CA LEU A 98 -15.04 14.90 6.59
C LEU A 98 -16.58 14.85 6.75
N ASP A 99 -17.14 13.71 7.13
CA ASP A 99 -18.60 13.46 7.18
C ASP A 99 -19.30 13.75 5.84
N GLY A 100 -18.60 13.44 4.74
CA GLY A 100 -19.03 13.74 3.39
C GLY A 100 -20.02 12.72 2.79
N PRO A 101 -20.50 12.97 1.57
CA PRO A 101 -21.57 12.18 0.94
C PRO A 101 -21.19 10.74 0.64
N LYS A 102 -19.89 10.42 0.46
CA LYS A 102 -19.41 9.07 0.17
C LYS A 102 -19.10 8.25 1.42
N LYS A 103 -19.28 8.79 2.63
CA LYS A 103 -18.97 8.15 3.91
C LYS A 103 -19.47 6.71 4.01
N LYS A 104 -20.72 6.44 3.63
CA LYS A 104 -21.30 5.10 3.75
C LYS A 104 -20.57 4.09 2.85
N ILE A 105 -20.37 4.43 1.57
CA ILE A 105 -19.69 3.53 0.63
C ILE A 105 -18.21 3.33 1.02
N GLN A 106 -17.55 4.36 1.51
CA GLN A 106 -16.17 4.26 1.98
C GLN A 106 -16.04 3.36 3.21
N ILE A 107 -17.00 3.39 4.13
CA ILE A 107 -17.04 2.45 5.26
C ILE A 107 -17.16 1.00 4.78
N GLU A 108 -18.02 0.72 3.79
CA GLU A 108 -18.15 -0.64 3.26
C GLU A 108 -16.87 -1.08 2.51
N ASN A 109 -16.24 -0.19 1.75
CA ASN A 109 -14.96 -0.45 1.10
C ASN A 109 -13.86 -0.78 2.13
N LEU A 110 -13.76 -0.03 3.23
CA LEU A 110 -12.79 -0.33 4.30
C LEU A 110 -13.08 -1.67 4.98
N LYS A 111 -14.35 -1.99 5.22
CA LYS A 111 -14.72 -3.31 5.78
C LYS A 111 -14.27 -4.45 4.85
N GLU A 112 -14.43 -4.28 3.54
CA GLU A 112 -13.99 -5.28 2.57
C GLU A 112 -12.47 -5.39 2.53
N LEU A 113 -11.74 -4.27 2.52
CA LEU A 113 -10.28 -4.25 2.62
C LEU A 113 -9.78 -4.98 3.87
N ILE A 114 -10.40 -4.72 5.03
CA ILE A 114 -10.03 -5.38 6.30
C ILE A 114 -10.28 -6.89 6.25
N LYS A 115 -11.28 -7.35 5.51
CA LYS A 115 -11.50 -8.79 5.34
C LYS A 115 -10.48 -9.45 4.42
N ASN A 116 -9.97 -8.71 3.44
CA ASN A 116 -9.00 -9.21 2.47
C ASN A 116 -7.57 -9.29 3.06
N VAL A 117 -7.26 -8.45 4.04
CA VAL A 117 -5.96 -8.42 4.75
C VAL A 117 -5.89 -9.50 5.81
#